data_9214a0cd2222b97108e7c61e8cf6186e
#
_entry.id   9214a0cd2222b97108e7c61e8cf6186e
#
_cell.length_a   1.000
_cell.length_b   1.000
_cell.length_c   1.000
_cell.angle_alpha   90.00
_cell.angle_beta   90.00
_cell.angle_gamma   90.00
#
_symmetry.space_group_name_H-M   'P 1'
#
loop_
_entity.id
_entity.type
_entity.pdbx_description
1 polymer ?
#
loop_
_entity_poly.entity_id
_entity_poly.type
_entity_poly.pdbx_seq_one_letter_code
_entity_poly.pdbx_strand_id
1 'polypeptide(L)'
;MIEMEVNVGKLDATIGRILAAVGPQARHLLLSAAAEGVWTLCRSHLAALSGRRHRWARMLGAKETGHISKGARATTFHSSTTSATVRIPIPGISRAWHDLDIRPVNARKLTVPVNAISYGHRVKELRSRGWKFFRAGDALFGYRGKGGRRKTLPLYALKDSIRQLRDPDLLPSKADISRTASRSAARYIAHLIGKEEAA
;
A
#
# COMPACT_ATOMS: atom_id res chain seq x y z
N MET A 1 -6.70 0.54 3.06
CA MET A 1 -5.94 -0.35 3.94
C MET A 1 -6.12 -1.74 3.38
N ILE A 2 -5.04 -2.50 3.17
CA ILE A 2 -5.11 -3.93 2.87
C ILE A 2 -4.48 -4.65 4.03
N GLU A 3 -5.19 -5.62 4.52
CA GLU A 3 -4.66 -6.70 5.32
C GLU A 3 -4.44 -7.89 4.38
N MET A 4 -3.19 -8.32 4.27
CA MET A 4 -2.86 -9.59 3.62
C MET A 4 -2.85 -10.65 4.70
N GLU A 5 -3.87 -11.46 4.73
CA GLU A 5 -3.88 -12.66 5.56
C GLU A 5 -3.07 -13.74 4.84
N VAL A 6 -1.96 -14.13 5.44
CA VAL A 6 -1.23 -15.35 5.06
C VAL A 6 -2.00 -16.51 5.69
N ASN A 7 -2.99 -17.00 4.96
CA ASN A 7 -3.79 -18.14 5.42
C ASN A 7 -2.97 -19.42 5.30
N VAL A 8 -2.86 -20.16 6.40
CA VAL A 8 -2.15 -21.44 6.53
C VAL A 8 -2.62 -22.47 5.47
N GLY A 9 -3.87 -22.44 5.05
CA GLY A 9 -4.40 -23.35 4.02
C GLY A 9 -3.85 -23.15 2.60
N LYS A 10 -3.03 -22.11 2.38
CA LYS A 10 -2.34 -21.85 1.09
C LYS A 10 -0.82 -22.01 1.16
N LEU A 11 -0.29 -22.39 2.30
CA LEU A 11 1.08 -22.85 2.43
C LEU A 11 1.20 -24.23 1.78
N ASP A 12 2.40 -24.56 1.31
CA ASP A 12 2.73 -25.87 0.78
C ASP A 12 2.10 -26.97 1.66
N ALA A 13 1.52 -27.99 1.03
CA ALA A 13 0.83 -29.10 1.73
C ALA A 13 1.72 -29.80 2.78
N THR A 14 3.03 -29.75 2.62
CA THR A 14 4.02 -30.26 3.59
C THR A 14 4.04 -29.41 4.84
N ILE A 15 4.08 -28.09 4.71
CA ILE A 15 4.03 -27.16 5.85
C ILE A 15 2.68 -27.24 6.57
N GLY A 16 1.59 -27.43 5.82
CA GLY A 16 0.26 -27.65 6.38
C GLY A 16 0.21 -28.89 7.29
N ARG A 17 0.84 -30.00 6.88
CA ARG A 17 0.95 -31.23 7.68
C ARG A 17 1.80 -31.04 8.94
N ILE A 18 2.94 -30.36 8.82
CA ILE A 18 3.78 -30.02 9.97
C ILE A 18 3.02 -29.14 10.95
N LEU A 19 2.33 -28.12 10.49
CA LEU A 19 1.51 -27.25 11.33
C LEU A 19 0.39 -27.99 12.05
N ALA A 20 -0.18 -29.03 11.44
CA ALA A 20 -1.19 -29.88 12.08
C ALA A 20 -0.60 -30.75 13.19
N ALA A 21 0.66 -31.19 13.05
CA ALA A 21 1.35 -32.05 13.97
C ALA A 21 1.96 -31.34 15.21
N VAL A 22 2.25 -30.03 15.09
CA VAL A 22 2.88 -29.28 16.19
C VAL A 22 1.87 -28.58 17.10
N GLY A 23 2.23 -28.41 18.38
CA GLY A 23 1.40 -27.74 19.36
C GLY A 23 1.15 -26.25 19.04
N PRO A 24 0.18 -25.62 19.74
CA PRO A 24 -0.24 -24.24 19.43
C PRO A 24 0.90 -23.23 19.47
N GLN A 25 1.84 -23.37 20.40
CA GLN A 25 2.96 -22.44 20.56
C GLN A 25 3.96 -22.54 19.40
N ALA A 26 4.33 -23.75 18.99
CA ALA A 26 5.21 -23.97 17.83
C ALA A 26 4.53 -23.51 16.54
N ARG A 27 3.22 -23.70 16.41
CA ARG A 27 2.41 -23.17 15.30
C ARG A 27 2.46 -21.64 15.23
N HIS A 28 2.30 -20.96 16.37
CA HIS A 28 2.43 -19.49 16.43
C HIS A 28 3.80 -19.02 15.96
N LEU A 29 4.89 -19.65 16.43
CA LEU A 29 6.25 -19.27 16.05
C LEU A 29 6.53 -19.51 14.56
N LEU A 30 6.03 -20.61 13.98
CA LEU A 30 6.11 -20.90 12.55
C LEU A 30 5.39 -19.85 11.70
N LEU A 31 4.17 -19.47 12.11
CA LEU A 31 3.40 -18.43 11.43
C LEU A 31 4.06 -17.07 11.59
N SER A 32 4.68 -16.79 12.74
CA SER A 32 5.45 -15.58 12.95
C SER A 32 6.64 -15.49 11.99
N ALA A 33 7.42 -16.56 11.86
CA ALA A 33 8.56 -16.61 10.93
C ALA A 33 8.13 -16.42 9.47
N ALA A 34 7.01 -17.06 9.06
CA ALA A 34 6.43 -16.87 7.73
C ALA A 34 6.01 -15.41 7.50
N ALA A 35 5.31 -14.80 8.45
CA ALA A 35 4.85 -13.42 8.36
C ALA A 35 6.01 -12.43 8.33
N GLU A 36 7.04 -12.63 9.14
CA GLU A 36 8.24 -11.81 9.16
C GLU A 36 8.97 -11.82 7.80
N GLY A 37 9.08 -12.98 7.18
CA GLY A 37 9.64 -13.10 5.84
C GLY A 37 8.85 -12.30 4.80
N VAL A 38 7.53 -12.43 4.81
CA VAL A 38 6.64 -11.66 3.92
C VAL A 38 6.68 -10.18 4.22
N TRP A 39 6.69 -9.79 5.48
CA TRP A 39 6.83 -8.40 5.92
C TRP A 39 8.14 -7.77 5.39
N THR A 40 9.25 -8.48 5.54
CA THR A 40 10.56 -8.05 5.04
C THR A 40 10.55 -7.88 3.52
N LEU A 41 9.97 -8.86 2.79
CA LEU A 41 9.81 -8.80 1.34
C LEU A 41 8.98 -7.58 0.91
N CYS A 42 7.83 -7.37 1.52
CA CYS A 42 6.96 -6.24 1.19
C CYS A 42 7.60 -4.88 1.51
N ARG A 43 8.27 -4.77 2.65
CA ARG A 43 8.98 -3.53 3.04
C ARG A 43 10.12 -3.20 2.10
N SER A 44 10.97 -4.17 1.77
CA SER A 44 12.09 -3.95 0.86
C SER A 44 11.60 -3.61 -0.55
N HIS A 45 10.57 -4.29 -1.06
CA HIS A 45 9.95 -3.98 -2.34
C HIS A 45 9.39 -2.55 -2.39
N LEU A 46 8.60 -2.16 -1.39
CA LEU A 46 8.05 -0.80 -1.28
C LEU A 46 9.15 0.26 -1.08
N ALA A 47 10.22 -0.07 -0.36
CA ALA A 47 11.37 0.82 -0.20
C ALA A 47 12.10 1.04 -1.52
N ALA A 48 12.27 -0.01 -2.34
CA ALA A 48 12.85 0.08 -3.68
C ALA A 48 11.99 0.94 -4.63
N LEU A 49 10.67 0.99 -4.41
CA LEU A 49 9.75 1.87 -5.14
C LEU A 49 9.70 3.30 -4.57
N SER A 50 10.40 3.59 -3.46
CA SER A 50 10.48 4.93 -2.90
C SER A 50 11.15 5.86 -3.93
N GLY A 51 10.53 7.02 -4.21
CA GLY A 51 10.96 7.90 -5.30
C GLY A 51 10.33 7.61 -6.66
N ARG A 52 9.71 6.44 -6.89
CA ARG A 52 8.94 6.17 -8.09
C ARG A 52 7.74 7.11 -8.16
N ARG A 53 7.75 8.00 -9.15
CA ARG A 53 6.60 8.85 -9.42
C ARG A 53 5.50 8.05 -10.13
N HIS A 54 4.29 8.08 -9.58
CA HIS A 54 3.12 7.54 -10.26
C HIS A 54 2.96 8.14 -11.66
N ARG A 55 2.41 7.38 -12.63
CA ARG A 55 2.21 7.85 -14.01
C ARG A 55 1.54 9.23 -14.08
N TRP A 56 0.47 9.42 -13.30
CA TRP A 56 -0.24 10.69 -13.23
C TRP A 56 0.63 11.83 -12.69
N ALA A 57 1.43 11.59 -11.66
CA ALA A 57 2.39 12.57 -11.15
C ALA A 57 3.42 12.98 -12.22
N ARG A 58 3.90 12.03 -13.00
CA ARG A 58 4.83 12.31 -14.12
C ARG A 58 4.18 13.17 -15.18
N MET A 59 2.95 12.86 -15.59
CA MET A 59 2.19 13.63 -16.59
C MET A 59 1.94 15.07 -16.13
N LEU A 60 1.71 15.27 -14.84
CA LEU A 60 1.50 16.61 -14.26
C LEU A 60 2.80 17.36 -13.93
N GLY A 61 3.97 16.77 -14.13
CA GLY A 61 5.24 17.34 -13.66
C GLY A 61 5.33 17.46 -12.13
N ALA A 62 4.51 16.71 -11.39
CA ALA A 62 4.44 16.78 -9.95
C ALA A 62 5.57 15.99 -9.28
N LYS A 63 5.96 16.43 -8.07
CA LYS A 63 6.91 15.71 -7.23
C LYS A 63 6.29 14.46 -6.62
N GLU A 64 7.15 13.53 -6.23
CA GLU A 64 6.77 12.37 -5.45
C GLU A 64 6.24 12.79 -4.07
N THR A 65 5.20 12.11 -3.56
CA THR A 65 4.52 12.50 -2.30
C THR A 65 5.03 11.77 -1.06
N GLY A 66 5.97 10.84 -1.20
CA GLY A 66 6.52 10.05 -0.11
C GLY A 66 5.55 9.02 0.50
N HIS A 67 4.34 8.84 -0.07
CA HIS A 67 3.34 7.96 0.54
C HIS A 67 3.75 6.48 0.50
N ILE A 68 4.51 6.03 -0.51
CA ILE A 68 5.01 4.66 -0.62
C ILE A 68 6.06 4.41 0.46
N SER A 69 7.04 5.31 0.61
CA SER A 69 8.10 5.17 1.62
C SER A 69 7.56 5.27 3.05
N LYS A 70 6.55 6.12 3.29
CA LYS A 70 5.84 6.16 4.58
C LYS A 70 5.10 4.86 4.85
N GLY A 71 4.40 4.31 3.84
CA GLY A 71 3.72 3.05 3.93
C GLY A 71 4.66 1.88 4.18
N ALA A 72 5.81 1.83 3.49
CA ALA A 72 6.85 0.83 3.73
C ALA A 72 7.29 0.81 5.19
N ARG A 73 7.56 1.98 5.77
CA ARG A 73 7.94 2.10 7.20
C ARG A 73 6.82 1.72 8.17
N ALA A 74 5.58 2.00 7.81
CA ALA A 74 4.41 1.71 8.62
C ALA A 74 3.83 0.29 8.39
N THR A 75 4.45 -0.52 7.53
CA THR A 75 4.06 -1.92 7.32
C THR A 75 4.39 -2.72 8.58
N THR A 76 3.42 -3.45 9.09
CA THR A 76 3.52 -4.28 10.29
C THR A 76 3.09 -5.70 10.00
N PHE A 77 3.46 -6.64 10.87
CA PHE A 77 2.89 -7.98 10.86
C PHE A 77 2.38 -8.35 12.24
N HIS A 78 1.44 -9.28 12.27
CA HIS A 78 0.90 -9.89 13.47
C HIS A 78 0.70 -11.38 13.21
N SER A 79 0.92 -12.22 14.22
CA SER A 79 0.69 -13.66 14.15
C SER A 79 -0.13 -14.13 15.35
N SER A 80 -0.90 -15.19 15.13
CA SER A 80 -1.64 -15.93 16.13
C SER A 80 -1.33 -17.42 16.00
N THR A 81 -2.01 -18.28 16.74
CA THR A 81 -1.89 -19.73 16.61
C THR A 81 -2.54 -20.29 15.34
N THR A 82 -3.39 -19.51 14.67
CA THR A 82 -4.19 -19.94 13.52
C THR A 82 -3.90 -19.17 12.24
N SER A 83 -3.42 -17.94 12.34
CA SER A 83 -3.17 -17.07 11.19
C SER A 83 -2.02 -16.12 11.43
N ALA A 84 -1.48 -15.58 10.33
CA ALA A 84 -0.55 -14.49 10.35
C ALA A 84 -0.93 -13.44 9.30
N THR A 85 -0.84 -12.17 9.66
CA THR A 85 -1.29 -11.04 8.84
C THR A 85 -0.17 -10.03 8.65
N VAL A 86 0.08 -9.63 7.39
CA VAL A 86 0.94 -8.49 7.07
C VAL A 86 0.05 -7.33 6.64
N ARG A 87 0.15 -6.21 7.35
CA ARG A 87 -0.68 -5.02 7.14
C ARG A 87 0.14 -3.92 6.47
N ILE A 88 -0.33 -3.46 5.30
CA ILE A 88 0.28 -2.37 4.55
C ILE A 88 -0.68 -1.18 4.52
N PRO A 89 -0.44 -0.12 5.31
CA PRO A 89 -1.38 0.99 5.47
C PRO A 89 -1.22 2.06 4.37
N ILE A 90 -1.13 1.64 3.10
CA ILE A 90 -1.07 2.54 1.94
C ILE A 90 -2.46 2.61 1.30
N PRO A 91 -3.09 3.81 1.22
CA PRO A 91 -4.35 3.96 0.52
C PRO A 91 -4.24 3.50 -0.95
N GLY A 92 -5.20 2.70 -1.40
CA GLY A 92 -5.24 2.21 -2.79
C GLY A 92 -4.19 1.16 -3.13
N ILE A 93 -3.49 0.58 -2.14
CA ILE A 93 -2.50 -0.50 -2.37
C ILE A 93 -3.13 -1.72 -3.07
N SER A 94 -4.45 -1.95 -2.91
CA SER A 94 -5.20 -3.04 -3.55
C SER A 94 -5.14 -3.03 -5.07
N ARG A 95 -4.84 -1.90 -5.68
CA ARG A 95 -4.61 -1.84 -7.12
C ARG A 95 -3.39 -2.64 -7.61
N ALA A 96 -2.53 -3.13 -6.72
CA ALA A 96 -1.54 -4.13 -7.08
C ALA A 96 -2.17 -5.39 -7.68
N TRP A 97 -3.40 -5.71 -7.27
CA TRP A 97 -4.08 -6.94 -7.65
C TRP A 97 -5.34 -6.73 -8.48
N HIS A 98 -6.03 -5.57 -8.33
CA HIS A 98 -7.30 -5.27 -8.96
C HIS A 98 -7.36 -3.83 -9.46
N ASP A 99 -8.15 -3.60 -10.49
CA ASP A 99 -8.61 -2.27 -10.83
C ASP A 99 -9.49 -1.74 -9.68
N LEU A 100 -9.43 -0.43 -9.43
CA LEU A 100 -10.25 0.21 -8.41
C LEU A 100 -11.17 1.24 -9.03
N ASP A 101 -12.46 1.10 -8.78
CA ASP A 101 -13.44 2.15 -9.03
C ASP A 101 -13.61 2.99 -7.76
N ILE A 102 -13.13 4.22 -7.83
CA ILE A 102 -13.21 5.17 -6.71
C ILE A 102 -14.42 6.07 -6.94
N ARG A 103 -15.30 6.12 -5.95
CA ARG A 103 -16.46 7.01 -5.89
C ARG A 103 -16.39 7.90 -4.66
N PRO A 104 -16.98 9.09 -4.68
CA PRO A 104 -17.04 9.93 -3.49
C PRO A 104 -17.94 9.27 -2.43
N VAL A 105 -17.51 9.31 -1.16
CA VAL A 105 -18.29 8.78 -0.02
C VAL A 105 -19.04 9.90 0.67
N ASN A 106 -18.34 11.01 0.99
CA ASN A 106 -18.89 12.13 1.78
C ASN A 106 -18.97 13.43 0.95
N ALA A 107 -18.96 13.35 -0.36
CA ALA A 107 -19.01 14.50 -1.26
C ALA A 107 -19.80 14.13 -2.52
N ARG A 108 -20.31 15.14 -3.23
CA ARG A 108 -21.02 14.91 -4.50
C ARG A 108 -20.08 14.49 -5.64
N LYS A 109 -18.83 14.95 -5.63
CA LYS A 109 -17.83 14.66 -6.68
C LYS A 109 -16.44 14.46 -6.08
N LEU A 110 -15.63 13.66 -6.76
CA LEU A 110 -14.20 13.51 -6.46
C LEU A 110 -13.44 14.72 -6.98
N THR A 111 -12.47 15.19 -6.22
CA THR A 111 -11.50 16.20 -6.67
C THR A 111 -10.24 15.52 -7.18
N VAL A 112 -10.08 15.48 -8.50
CA VAL A 112 -8.93 14.87 -9.19
C VAL A 112 -7.92 15.96 -9.49
N PRO A 113 -6.69 15.88 -8.99
CA PRO A 113 -5.68 16.87 -9.29
C PRO A 113 -5.35 16.88 -10.80
N VAL A 114 -5.35 18.06 -11.41
CA VAL A 114 -4.99 18.27 -12.82
C VAL A 114 -3.77 19.18 -12.99
N ASN A 115 -3.13 19.53 -11.88
CA ASN A 115 -1.97 20.40 -11.86
C ASN A 115 -0.95 19.89 -10.83
N ALA A 116 0.34 20.11 -11.08
CA ALA A 116 1.41 19.73 -10.16
C ALA A 116 1.22 20.30 -8.75
N ILE A 117 0.68 21.51 -8.64
CA ILE A 117 0.44 22.19 -7.35
C ILE A 117 -0.63 21.45 -6.51
N SER A 118 -1.64 20.89 -7.18
CA SER A 118 -2.74 20.19 -6.51
C SER A 118 -2.46 18.71 -6.24
N TYR A 119 -1.43 18.16 -6.90
CA TYR A 119 -1.09 16.75 -6.75
C TYR A 119 -0.61 16.44 -5.32
N GLY A 120 -1.21 15.43 -4.70
CA GLY A 120 -0.90 15.03 -3.31
C GLY A 120 -1.47 15.96 -2.24
N HIS A 121 -2.25 16.98 -2.60
CA HIS A 121 -2.88 17.91 -1.69
C HIS A 121 -4.40 17.88 -1.77
N ARG A 122 -5.04 18.06 -0.61
CA ARG A 122 -6.48 18.29 -0.53
C ARG A 122 -6.78 19.77 -0.70
N VAL A 123 -7.99 20.11 -1.15
CA VAL A 123 -8.45 21.49 -1.28
C VAL A 123 -8.28 22.27 0.03
N LYS A 124 -8.60 21.64 1.19
CA LYS A 124 -8.43 22.24 2.51
C LYS A 124 -6.98 22.63 2.80
N GLU A 125 -6.03 21.79 2.43
CA GLU A 125 -4.59 22.04 2.63
C GLU A 125 -4.08 23.19 1.76
N LEU A 126 -4.55 23.28 0.52
CA LEU A 126 -4.19 24.41 -0.34
C LEU A 126 -4.85 25.71 0.14
N ARG A 127 -6.08 25.65 0.69
CA ARG A 127 -6.71 26.81 1.32
C ARG A 127 -5.88 27.35 2.51
N SER A 128 -5.38 26.48 3.36
CA SER A 128 -4.52 26.90 4.49
C SER A 128 -3.19 27.52 4.03
N ARG A 129 -2.77 27.23 2.79
CA ARG A 129 -1.59 27.84 2.13
C ARG A 129 -1.93 29.13 1.36
N GLY A 130 -3.13 29.70 1.55
CA GLY A 130 -3.56 30.95 0.96
C GLY A 130 -4.14 30.84 -0.46
N TRP A 131 -4.45 29.64 -0.95
CA TRP A 131 -5.18 29.46 -2.19
C TRP A 131 -6.67 29.71 -1.98
N LYS A 132 -7.28 30.50 -2.87
CA LYS A 132 -8.72 30.68 -2.96
C LYS A 132 -9.26 29.89 -4.14
N PHE A 133 -10.48 29.37 -4.02
CA PHE A 133 -11.07 28.47 -5.01
C PHE A 133 -12.43 28.95 -5.47
N PHE A 134 -12.74 28.70 -6.73
CA PHE A 134 -14.06 28.81 -7.31
C PHE A 134 -14.30 27.66 -8.29
N ARG A 135 -15.55 27.31 -8.47
CA ARG A 135 -15.97 26.28 -9.40
C ARG A 135 -16.39 26.90 -10.71
N ALA A 136 -15.94 26.31 -11.84
CA ALA A 136 -16.43 26.60 -13.16
C ALA A 136 -16.64 25.28 -13.90
N GLY A 137 -17.91 24.94 -14.17
CA GLY A 137 -18.30 23.64 -14.73
C GLY A 137 -17.86 22.47 -13.85
N ASP A 138 -17.17 21.52 -14.46
CA ASP A 138 -16.60 20.35 -13.81
C ASP A 138 -15.13 20.52 -13.39
N ALA A 139 -14.70 21.74 -13.16
CA ALA A 139 -13.37 22.07 -12.68
C ALA A 139 -13.41 22.98 -11.47
N LEU A 140 -12.42 22.79 -10.59
CA LEU A 140 -12.14 23.67 -9.47
C LEU A 140 -10.87 24.45 -9.77
N PHE A 141 -11.04 25.74 -9.98
CA PHE A 141 -9.95 26.67 -10.22
C PHE A 141 -9.45 27.24 -8.90
N GLY A 142 -8.15 27.40 -8.79
CA GLY A 142 -7.52 28.07 -7.67
C GLY A 142 -6.75 29.30 -8.14
N TYR A 143 -6.71 30.32 -7.26
CA TYR A 143 -5.88 31.49 -7.45
C TYR A 143 -5.18 31.89 -6.16
N ARG A 144 -4.00 32.50 -6.30
CA ARG A 144 -3.21 33.03 -5.20
C ARG A 144 -2.62 34.38 -5.63
N GLY A 145 -2.57 35.32 -4.70
CA GLY A 145 -2.04 36.68 -4.93
C GLY A 145 -3.06 37.77 -4.70
N LYS A 146 -2.58 39.01 -4.68
CA LYS A 146 -3.39 40.24 -4.49
C LYS A 146 -3.40 41.07 -5.80
N GLY A 147 -4.50 41.76 -6.08
CA GLY A 147 -4.61 42.67 -7.20
C GLY A 147 -4.56 42.02 -8.61
N GLY A 148 -4.16 42.72 -9.62
CA GLY A 148 -4.12 42.33 -11.06
C GLY A 148 -3.11 41.21 -11.41
N ARG A 149 -2.25 40.79 -10.49
CA ARG A 149 -1.29 39.71 -10.69
C ARG A 149 -1.81 38.34 -10.25
N ARG A 150 -3.12 38.14 -10.23
CA ARG A 150 -3.74 36.85 -9.85
C ARG A 150 -3.51 35.81 -10.95
N LYS A 151 -2.74 34.78 -10.68
CA LYS A 151 -2.62 33.62 -11.56
C LYS A 151 -3.73 32.63 -11.22
N THR A 152 -4.70 32.48 -12.09
CA THR A 152 -5.78 31.50 -11.98
C THR A 152 -5.37 30.23 -12.71
N LEU A 153 -5.47 29.08 -12.04
CA LEU A 153 -5.08 27.78 -12.60
C LEU A 153 -6.19 26.76 -12.34
N PRO A 154 -6.48 25.86 -13.30
CA PRO A 154 -7.27 24.68 -13.01
C PRO A 154 -6.44 23.77 -12.09
N LEU A 155 -6.95 23.49 -10.91
CA LEU A 155 -6.25 22.66 -9.92
C LEU A 155 -6.86 21.28 -9.81
N TYR A 156 -8.19 21.16 -9.90
CA TYR A 156 -8.86 19.87 -9.82
C TYR A 156 -9.96 19.74 -10.87
N ALA A 157 -10.09 18.55 -11.45
CA ALA A 157 -11.30 18.12 -12.14
C ALA A 157 -12.28 17.51 -11.12
N LEU A 158 -13.57 17.75 -11.32
CA LEU A 158 -14.65 17.20 -10.52
C LEU A 158 -15.24 16.00 -11.26
N LYS A 159 -15.12 14.80 -10.70
CA LYS A 159 -15.56 13.54 -11.32
C LYS A 159 -16.52 12.79 -10.41
N ASP A 160 -17.51 12.11 -11.00
CA ASP A 160 -18.43 11.26 -10.25
C ASP A 160 -17.77 9.95 -9.85
N SER A 161 -16.84 9.46 -10.68
CA SER A 161 -16.02 8.28 -10.40
C SER A 161 -14.69 8.36 -11.13
N ILE A 162 -13.71 7.57 -10.66
CA ILE A 162 -12.43 7.36 -11.33
C ILE A 162 -12.10 5.89 -11.29
N ARG A 163 -11.76 5.34 -12.44
CA ARG A 163 -11.16 4.01 -12.52
C ARG A 163 -9.64 4.13 -12.44
N GLN A 164 -9.06 3.55 -11.42
CA GLN A 164 -7.60 3.35 -11.32
C GLN A 164 -7.26 1.95 -11.80
N LEU A 165 -6.47 1.87 -12.86
CA LEU A 165 -6.02 0.61 -13.40
C LEU A 165 -5.05 -0.08 -12.41
N ARG A 166 -5.04 -1.40 -12.48
CA ARG A 166 -4.11 -2.26 -11.77
C ARG A 166 -2.66 -1.82 -12.01
N ASP A 167 -1.86 -1.88 -10.96
CA ASP A 167 -0.41 -1.62 -10.97
C ASP A 167 0.30 -2.84 -10.35
N PRO A 168 0.60 -3.89 -11.14
CA PRO A 168 1.14 -5.15 -10.64
C PRO A 168 2.51 -5.00 -9.99
N ASP A 169 3.25 -3.94 -10.34
CA ASP A 169 4.57 -3.68 -9.77
C ASP A 169 4.52 -3.04 -8.38
N LEU A 170 3.33 -2.70 -7.87
CA LEU A 170 3.19 -2.00 -6.59
C LEU A 170 3.47 -2.91 -5.39
N LEU A 171 3.26 -4.21 -5.52
CA LEU A 171 3.57 -5.23 -4.52
C LEU A 171 4.29 -6.41 -5.18
N PRO A 172 5.02 -7.23 -4.39
CA PRO A 172 5.54 -8.50 -4.87
C PRO A 172 4.41 -9.38 -5.41
N SER A 173 4.72 -10.25 -6.36
CA SER A 173 3.72 -11.17 -6.91
C SER A 173 3.18 -12.09 -5.80
N LYS A 174 1.93 -12.57 -5.96
CA LYS A 174 1.34 -13.54 -5.03
C LYS A 174 2.21 -14.80 -4.90
N ALA A 175 2.86 -15.22 -6.00
CA ALA A 175 3.77 -16.36 -6.01
C ALA A 175 5.03 -16.09 -5.18
N ASP A 176 5.61 -14.90 -5.26
CA ASP A 176 6.78 -14.52 -4.46
C ASP A 176 6.45 -14.40 -2.97
N ILE A 177 5.27 -13.86 -2.65
CA ILE A 177 4.77 -13.80 -1.28
C ILE A 177 4.63 -15.22 -0.70
N SER A 178 3.95 -16.13 -1.42
CA SER A 178 3.76 -17.51 -1.00
C SER A 178 5.10 -18.25 -0.85
N ARG A 179 5.98 -18.13 -1.83
CA ARG A 179 7.32 -18.73 -1.80
C ARG A 179 8.15 -18.22 -0.62
N THR A 180 8.09 -16.93 -0.33
CA THR A 180 8.83 -16.35 0.80
C THR A 180 8.26 -16.81 2.13
N ALA A 181 6.95 -16.87 2.29
CA ALA A 181 6.32 -17.41 3.49
C ALA A 181 6.76 -18.86 3.77
N SER A 182 6.67 -19.74 2.75
CA SER A 182 7.08 -21.13 2.85
C SER A 182 8.58 -21.29 3.16
N ARG A 183 9.43 -20.51 2.50
CA ARG A 183 10.89 -20.54 2.74
C ARG A 183 11.25 -20.08 4.14
N SER A 184 10.59 -19.04 4.66
CA SER A 184 10.86 -18.55 6.01
C SER A 184 10.40 -19.55 7.08
N ALA A 185 9.24 -20.19 6.90
CA ALA A 185 8.77 -21.25 7.75
C ALA A 185 9.72 -22.46 7.74
N ALA A 186 10.16 -22.90 6.55
CA ALA A 186 11.10 -24.02 6.41
C ALA A 186 12.46 -23.75 7.09
N ARG A 187 12.99 -22.53 6.96
CA ARG A 187 14.23 -22.12 7.67
C ARG A 187 14.07 -22.18 9.19
N TYR A 188 12.91 -21.77 9.70
CA TYR A 188 12.64 -21.85 11.12
C TYR A 188 12.60 -23.30 11.61
N ILE A 189 11.95 -24.20 10.86
CA ILE A 189 11.91 -25.64 11.17
C ILE A 189 13.35 -26.20 11.20
N ALA A 190 14.16 -25.93 10.15
CA ALA A 190 15.54 -26.42 10.09
C ALA A 190 16.38 -25.92 11.28
N HIS A 191 16.16 -24.69 11.71
CA HIS A 191 16.84 -24.14 12.89
C HIS A 191 16.44 -24.85 14.19
N LEU A 192 15.19 -25.25 14.34
CA LEU A 192 14.74 -26.02 15.50
C LEU A 192 15.36 -27.41 15.53
N ILE A 193 15.35 -28.12 14.39
CA ILE A 193 15.95 -29.47 14.29
C ILE A 193 17.45 -29.41 14.56
N GLY A 194 18.18 -28.47 13.96
CA GLY A 194 19.62 -28.34 14.18
C GLY A 194 20.03 -27.92 15.60
N LYS A 195 19.10 -27.38 16.41
CA LYS A 195 19.33 -27.14 17.84
C LYS A 195 19.15 -28.40 18.68
N GLU A 196 18.24 -29.28 18.30
CA GLU A 196 18.03 -30.56 19.00
C GLU A 196 19.20 -31.52 18.77
N GLU A 197 19.87 -31.47 17.61
CA GLU A 197 21.05 -32.28 17.31
C GLU A 197 22.34 -31.78 17.99
N ALA A 198 22.35 -30.53 18.46
CA ALA A 198 23.50 -29.88 19.11
C ALA A 198 23.42 -29.88 20.66
N ALA A 199 22.33 -30.36 21.25
CA ALA A 199 22.09 -30.46 22.70
C ALA A 199 22.21 -31.88 23.21
#